data_cf1522656dcdfe42ac22ecce2793fcd7
#
_entry.id   cf1522656dcdfe42ac22ecce2793fcd7
#
_cell.length_a   1.000
_cell.length_b   1.000
_cell.length_c   1.000
_cell.angle_alpha   90.00
_cell.angle_beta   90.00
_cell.angle_gamma   90.00
#
_symmetry.space_group_name_H-M   'P 1'
#
loop_
_entity.id
_entity.type
_entity.pdbx_description
1 polymer ?
#
loop_
_entity_poly.entity_id
_entity_poly.type
_entity_poly.pdbx_seq_one_letter_code
_entity_poly.pdbx_strand_id
1 'polypeptide(L)'
;MPHDHHDHLSPSGHPFRADNDHPLSYWQTMEIAVRELLIEKGVTTAAEIARQIDAMDNRTPANGAAVVARAWTDLDFRAALQHNASVATSEMGFDIGPMKLIAVENTADLHNIVVCTLCSCYPRNLLGLPPDWYKSRAYR
;
A
#
# COMPACT_ATOMS: atom_id res chain seq x y z
N MET A 1 -8.72 34.79 2.30
CA MET A 1 -8.68 34.00 3.54
C MET A 1 -8.34 32.59 3.14
N PRO A 2 -7.24 31.99 3.57
CA PRO A 2 -6.93 30.61 3.26
C PRO A 2 -7.89 29.72 4.07
N HIS A 3 -8.59 28.82 3.38
CA HIS A 3 -9.39 27.79 4.02
C HIS A 3 -8.43 26.76 4.61
N ASP A 4 -8.37 26.69 5.94
CA ASP A 4 -7.74 25.58 6.67
C ASP A 4 -8.48 24.28 6.31
N HIS A 5 -7.88 23.48 5.46
CA HIS A 5 -8.30 22.09 5.27
C HIS A 5 -7.82 21.31 6.50
N HIS A 6 -8.68 21.23 7.52
CA HIS A 6 -8.50 20.25 8.56
C HIS A 6 -8.67 18.87 7.92
N ASP A 7 -7.58 18.14 7.74
CA ASP A 7 -7.59 16.73 7.36
C ASP A 7 -8.29 15.94 8.48
N HIS A 8 -9.60 15.77 8.36
CA HIS A 8 -10.35 14.89 9.24
C HIS A 8 -10.03 13.44 8.89
N LEU A 9 -9.17 12.82 9.67
CA LEU A 9 -8.92 11.39 9.59
C LEU A 9 -10.01 10.64 10.38
N SER A 10 -10.44 9.49 9.84
CA SER A 10 -11.27 8.55 10.60
C SER A 10 -10.50 8.02 11.81
N PRO A 11 -11.16 7.43 12.83
CA PRO A 11 -10.49 6.80 13.97
C PRO A 11 -9.46 5.73 13.59
N SER A 12 -9.55 5.16 12.39
CA SER A 12 -8.58 4.23 11.81
C SER A 12 -7.42 4.91 11.09
N GLY A 13 -7.35 6.25 11.07
CA GLY A 13 -6.29 7.00 10.40
C GLY A 13 -6.45 7.15 8.89
N HIS A 14 -7.56 6.68 8.31
CA HIS A 14 -7.86 6.86 6.90
C HIS A 14 -8.53 8.23 6.66
N PRO A 15 -8.23 8.91 5.54
CA PRO A 15 -8.94 10.13 5.19
C PRO A 15 -10.43 9.82 4.98
N PHE A 16 -11.30 10.68 5.53
CA PHE A 16 -12.72 10.60 5.22
C PHE A 16 -12.93 10.75 3.71
N ARG A 17 -13.65 9.81 3.12
CA ARG A 17 -14.19 10.04 1.77
C ARG A 17 -15.33 11.03 1.91
N ALA A 18 -15.28 12.11 1.13
CA ALA A 18 -16.41 13.01 1.01
C ALA A 18 -17.63 12.19 0.52
N ASP A 19 -18.79 12.43 1.14
CA ASP A 19 -20.04 11.88 0.65
C ASP A 19 -20.24 12.35 -0.79
N ASN A 20 -20.37 11.39 -1.68
CA ASN A 20 -20.42 11.65 -3.10
C ASN A 20 -21.88 11.56 -3.56
N ASP A 21 -22.60 12.67 -3.42
CA ASP A 21 -24.01 12.79 -3.83
C ASP A 21 -24.20 12.81 -5.37
N HIS A 22 -23.11 12.57 -6.11
CA HIS A 22 -23.20 12.50 -7.57
C HIS A 22 -23.76 11.14 -8.01
N PRO A 23 -24.56 11.13 -9.09
CA PRO A 23 -25.00 9.88 -9.71
C PRO A 23 -23.78 9.00 -10.03
N LEU A 24 -23.94 7.69 -9.84
CA LEU A 24 -22.88 6.73 -10.18
C LEU A 24 -22.46 6.91 -11.64
N SER A 25 -21.17 6.96 -11.87
CA SER A 25 -20.61 6.94 -13.22
C SER A 25 -20.91 5.61 -13.89
N TYR A 26 -20.83 5.56 -15.22
CA TYR A 26 -20.96 4.32 -15.99
C TYR A 26 -20.04 3.20 -15.44
N TRP A 27 -18.80 3.54 -15.11
CA TRP A 27 -17.83 2.56 -14.62
C TRP A 27 -18.15 2.05 -13.22
N GLN A 28 -18.68 2.89 -12.34
CA GLN A 28 -19.15 2.46 -11.01
C GLN A 28 -20.36 1.54 -11.11
N THR A 29 -21.31 1.88 -11.98
CA THR A 29 -22.47 1.02 -12.25
C THR A 29 -22.05 -0.33 -12.85
N MET A 30 -21.10 -0.30 -13.78
CA MET A 30 -20.58 -1.52 -14.41
C MET A 30 -19.84 -2.40 -13.38
N GLU A 31 -19.03 -1.80 -12.48
CA GLU A 31 -18.36 -2.52 -11.40
C GLU A 31 -19.36 -3.26 -10.52
N ILE A 32 -20.42 -2.57 -10.08
CA ILE A 32 -21.47 -3.16 -9.26
C ILE A 32 -22.14 -4.33 -9.99
N ALA A 33 -22.54 -4.12 -11.26
CA ALA A 33 -23.22 -5.14 -12.04
C ALA A 33 -22.34 -6.41 -12.26
N VAL A 34 -21.07 -6.22 -12.56
CA VAL A 34 -20.13 -7.34 -12.73
C VAL A 34 -19.91 -8.08 -11.41
N ARG A 35 -19.72 -7.37 -10.32
CA ARG A 35 -19.55 -7.95 -8.99
C ARG A 35 -20.76 -8.78 -8.58
N GLU A 36 -21.98 -8.25 -8.72
CA GLU A 36 -23.21 -8.97 -8.40
C GLU A 36 -23.37 -10.21 -9.27
N LEU A 37 -23.08 -10.12 -10.57
CA LEU A 37 -23.13 -11.24 -11.48
C LEU A 37 -22.12 -12.35 -11.09
N LEU A 38 -20.92 -11.99 -10.67
CA LEU A 38 -19.91 -12.97 -10.21
C LEU A 38 -20.36 -13.68 -8.94
N ILE A 39 -20.99 -12.96 -8.01
CA ILE A 39 -21.57 -13.53 -6.79
C ILE A 39 -22.74 -14.46 -7.16
N GLU A 40 -23.66 -14.02 -8.01
CA GLU A 40 -24.80 -14.84 -8.46
C GLU A 40 -24.34 -16.14 -9.12
N LYS A 41 -23.30 -16.09 -9.92
CA LYS A 41 -22.71 -17.26 -10.58
C LYS A 41 -21.84 -18.13 -9.66
N GLY A 42 -21.66 -17.75 -8.41
CA GLY A 42 -20.85 -18.50 -7.44
C GLY A 42 -19.35 -18.51 -7.76
N VAL A 43 -18.87 -17.55 -8.55
CA VAL A 43 -17.43 -17.40 -8.85
C VAL A 43 -16.69 -16.82 -7.64
N THR A 44 -17.36 -15.95 -6.87
CA THR A 44 -16.87 -15.39 -5.61
C THR A 44 -18.05 -15.11 -4.67
N THR A 45 -17.75 -14.75 -3.44
CA THR A 45 -18.73 -14.34 -2.44
C THR A 45 -18.49 -12.90 -1.97
N ALA A 46 -19.53 -12.25 -1.47
CA ALA A 46 -19.40 -10.92 -0.87
C ALA A 46 -18.35 -10.88 0.27
N ALA A 47 -18.28 -11.96 1.06
CA ALA A 47 -17.31 -12.09 2.15
C ALA A 47 -15.85 -12.23 1.63
N GLU A 48 -15.63 -12.89 0.51
CA GLU A 48 -14.30 -12.96 -0.11
C GLU A 48 -13.87 -11.61 -0.65
N ILE A 49 -14.77 -10.89 -1.29
CA ILE A 49 -14.50 -9.54 -1.78
C ILE A 49 -14.18 -8.61 -0.61
N ALA A 50 -14.98 -8.61 0.46
CA ALA A 50 -14.73 -7.80 1.65
C ALA A 50 -13.36 -8.11 2.26
N ARG A 51 -13.00 -9.38 2.43
CA ARG A 51 -11.65 -9.76 2.93
C ARG A 51 -10.53 -9.24 2.05
N GLN A 52 -10.70 -9.22 0.72
CA GLN A 52 -9.68 -8.67 -0.18
C GLN A 52 -9.57 -7.14 -0.07
N ILE A 53 -10.68 -6.44 0.11
CA ILE A 53 -10.69 -5.00 0.35
C ILE A 53 -9.96 -4.70 1.67
N ASP A 54 -10.33 -5.38 2.76
CA ASP A 54 -9.68 -5.22 4.06
C ASP A 54 -8.18 -5.51 3.99
N ALA A 55 -7.78 -6.56 3.27
CA ALA A 55 -6.37 -6.90 3.08
C ALA A 55 -5.61 -5.82 2.28
N MET A 56 -6.27 -5.14 1.34
CA MET A 56 -5.68 -4.02 0.60
C MET A 56 -5.58 -2.77 1.46
N ASP A 57 -6.60 -2.46 2.25
CA ASP A 57 -6.66 -1.28 3.11
C ASP A 57 -5.66 -1.37 4.27
N ASN A 58 -5.34 -2.59 4.73
CA ASN A 58 -4.31 -2.84 5.75
C ASN A 58 -2.87 -2.68 5.25
N ARG A 59 -2.67 -2.50 3.94
CA ARG A 59 -1.35 -2.21 3.35
C ARG A 59 -1.09 -0.72 3.40
N THR A 60 -0.31 -0.28 4.36
CA THR A 60 -0.04 1.13 4.61
C THR A 60 1.46 1.40 4.78
N PRO A 61 1.93 2.64 4.61
CA PRO A 61 3.32 3.01 4.89
C PRO A 61 3.78 2.69 6.32
N ALA A 62 2.85 2.56 7.28
CA ALA A 62 3.16 2.17 8.65
C ALA A 62 3.82 0.79 8.73
N ASN A 63 3.47 -0.14 7.83
CA ASN A 63 4.11 -1.46 7.76
C ASN A 63 5.60 -1.34 7.43
N GLY A 64 5.94 -0.50 6.45
CA GLY A 64 7.34 -0.21 6.11
C GLY A 64 8.07 0.50 7.24
N ALA A 65 7.42 1.45 7.91
CA ALA A 65 7.98 2.14 9.08
C ALA A 65 8.30 1.14 10.21
N ALA A 66 7.44 0.15 10.47
CA ALA A 66 7.68 -0.89 11.46
C ALA A 66 8.91 -1.75 11.12
N VAL A 67 9.07 -2.11 9.83
CA VAL A 67 10.26 -2.86 9.35
C VAL A 67 11.54 -2.06 9.57
N VAL A 68 11.53 -0.78 9.19
CA VAL A 68 12.69 0.12 9.35
C VAL A 68 13.01 0.35 10.83
N ALA A 69 12.01 0.60 11.66
CA ALA A 69 12.21 0.81 13.10
C ALA A 69 12.83 -0.42 13.77
N ARG A 70 12.40 -1.61 13.40
CA ARG A 70 13.03 -2.85 13.89
C ARG A 70 14.48 -2.97 13.44
N ALA A 71 14.77 -2.69 12.17
CA ALA A 71 16.13 -2.75 11.63
C ALA A 71 17.09 -1.76 12.31
N TRP A 72 16.58 -0.65 12.89
CA TRP A 72 17.39 0.30 13.65
C TRP A 72 17.72 -0.17 15.05
N THR A 73 16.90 -1.03 15.64
CA THR A 73 17.05 -1.48 17.03
C THR A 73 17.55 -2.92 17.17
N ASP A 74 17.50 -3.71 16.08
CA ASP A 74 17.86 -5.12 16.03
C ASP A 74 18.87 -5.34 14.88
N LEU A 75 20.13 -5.47 15.22
CA LEU A 75 21.22 -5.61 14.22
C LEU A 75 21.15 -6.95 13.47
N ASP A 76 20.69 -8.01 14.12
CA ASP A 76 20.53 -9.32 13.49
C ASP A 76 19.39 -9.28 12.47
N PHE A 77 18.28 -8.65 12.83
CA PHE A 77 17.18 -8.41 11.89
C PHE A 77 17.62 -7.52 10.73
N ARG A 78 18.39 -6.45 10.98
CA ARG A 78 18.94 -5.60 9.93
C ARG A 78 19.79 -6.39 8.94
N ALA A 79 20.67 -7.26 9.42
CA ALA A 79 21.47 -8.12 8.57
C ALA A 79 20.62 -9.10 7.76
N ALA A 80 19.61 -9.72 8.38
CA ALA A 80 18.65 -10.58 7.70
C ALA A 80 17.85 -9.83 6.63
N LEU A 81 17.39 -8.61 6.93
CA LEU A 81 16.64 -7.74 6.01
C LEU A 81 17.50 -7.39 4.78
N GLN A 82 18.76 -7.06 4.96
CA GLN A 82 19.68 -6.75 3.86
C GLN A 82 20.02 -8.00 3.03
N HIS A 83 20.09 -9.16 3.66
CA HIS A 83 20.37 -10.42 2.96
C HIS A 83 19.15 -10.89 2.14
N ASN A 84 17.96 -10.89 2.74
CA ASN A 84 16.71 -11.30 2.09
C ASN A 84 15.51 -10.58 2.70
N ALA A 85 15.21 -9.40 2.16
CA ALA A 85 14.13 -8.57 2.67
C ALA A 85 12.76 -9.24 2.57
N SER A 86 12.53 -10.10 1.58
CA SER A 86 11.27 -10.84 1.45
C SER A 86 11.03 -11.75 2.64
N VAL A 87 12.03 -12.54 3.02
CA VAL A 87 11.92 -13.47 4.15
C VAL A 87 11.80 -12.71 5.46
N ALA A 88 12.70 -11.76 5.72
CA ALA A 88 12.70 -11.00 6.97
C ALA A 88 11.40 -10.21 7.20
N THR A 89 10.81 -9.67 6.13
CA THR A 89 9.54 -8.95 6.20
C THR A 89 8.36 -9.91 6.44
N SER A 90 8.38 -11.09 5.80
CA SER A 90 7.35 -12.12 6.01
C SER A 90 7.39 -12.69 7.44
N GLU A 91 8.55 -12.81 8.06
CA GLU A 91 8.71 -13.23 9.48
C GLU A 91 8.10 -12.20 10.46
N MET A 92 7.95 -10.95 10.06
CA MET A 92 7.18 -9.95 10.80
C MET A 92 5.66 -10.06 10.60
N GLY A 93 5.20 -11.01 9.79
CA GLY A 93 3.78 -11.23 9.49
C GLY A 93 3.23 -10.40 8.33
N PHE A 94 4.08 -9.70 7.58
CA PHE A 94 3.63 -8.96 6.41
C PHE A 94 3.61 -9.84 5.15
N ASP A 95 2.47 -9.93 4.48
CA ASP A 95 2.35 -10.60 3.19
C ASP A 95 2.82 -9.67 2.06
N ILE A 96 3.98 -9.95 1.51
CA ILE A 96 4.53 -9.22 0.37
C ILE A 96 4.13 -9.82 -0.99
N GLY A 97 3.34 -10.90 -1.00
CA GLY A 97 2.93 -11.61 -2.22
C GLY A 97 4.11 -12.20 -3.00
N PRO A 98 3.98 -12.37 -4.31
CA PRO A 98 5.00 -13.00 -5.15
C PRO A 98 6.18 -12.07 -5.49
N MET A 99 6.19 -10.85 -4.98
CA MET A 99 7.23 -9.87 -5.30
C MET A 99 8.51 -10.15 -4.50
N LYS A 100 9.66 -9.96 -5.15
CA LYS A 100 10.94 -9.92 -4.47
C LYS A 100 11.17 -8.53 -3.87
N LEU A 101 11.18 -8.45 -2.54
CA LEU A 101 11.54 -7.24 -1.84
C LEU A 101 13.06 -7.15 -1.68
N ILE A 102 13.60 -5.96 -1.91
CA ILE A 102 15.02 -5.65 -1.73
C ILE A 102 15.12 -4.47 -0.77
N ALA A 103 15.90 -4.62 0.29
CA ALA A 103 16.26 -3.53 1.17
C ALA A 103 17.62 -2.98 0.75
N VAL A 104 17.70 -1.66 0.62
CA VAL A 104 18.95 -0.93 0.36
C VAL A 104 19.17 0.09 1.45
N GLU A 105 20.40 0.26 1.86
CA GLU A 105 20.77 1.19 2.91
C GLU A 105 21.44 2.43 2.34
N ASN A 106 21.05 3.59 2.83
CA ASN A 106 21.80 4.82 2.59
C ASN A 106 23.02 4.88 3.52
N THR A 107 24.14 5.28 2.99
CA THR A 107 25.39 5.51 3.75
C THR A 107 25.76 6.98 3.72
N ALA A 108 26.88 7.33 4.35
CA ALA A 108 27.40 8.72 4.28
C ALA A 108 27.69 9.17 2.83
N ASP A 109 28.05 8.21 1.97
CA ASP A 109 28.50 8.49 0.60
C ASP A 109 27.51 8.02 -0.48
N LEU A 110 26.43 7.33 -0.09
CA LEU A 110 25.45 6.76 -1.01
C LEU A 110 24.02 7.05 -0.55
N HIS A 111 23.25 7.68 -1.44
CA HIS A 111 21.83 7.91 -1.24
C HIS A 111 21.02 7.19 -2.32
N ASN A 112 20.19 6.23 -1.90
CA ASN A 112 19.35 5.45 -2.81
C ASN A 112 18.00 6.14 -3.00
N ILE A 113 17.57 6.27 -4.24
CA ILE A 113 16.25 6.81 -4.61
C ILE A 113 15.55 5.81 -5.50
N VAL A 114 14.31 5.47 -5.16
CA VAL A 114 13.47 4.57 -5.97
C VAL A 114 12.72 5.39 -7.00
N VAL A 115 13.01 5.18 -8.27
CA VAL A 115 12.32 5.83 -9.40
C VAL A 115 11.84 4.78 -10.38
N CYS A 116 10.55 4.82 -10.72
CA CYS A 116 9.96 3.90 -11.68
C CYS A 116 8.85 4.57 -12.49
N THR A 117 8.84 4.35 -13.80
CA THR A 117 7.81 4.90 -14.69
C THR A 117 6.50 4.13 -14.65
N LEU A 118 6.55 2.84 -14.31
CA LEU A 118 5.40 1.93 -14.30
C LEU A 118 4.87 1.65 -12.88
N CYS A 119 5.45 2.27 -11.86
CA CYS A 119 5.15 2.00 -10.43
C CYS A 119 5.33 0.52 -10.03
N SER A 120 5.98 -0.30 -10.86
CA SER A 120 6.20 -1.73 -10.60
C SER A 120 7.26 -2.00 -9.53
N CYS A 121 8.18 -1.06 -9.31
CA CYS A 121 9.24 -1.17 -8.29
C CYS A 121 8.77 -0.72 -6.90
N TYR A 122 7.60 -0.11 -6.79
CA TYR A 122 7.05 0.30 -5.50
C TYR A 122 6.51 -0.93 -4.75
N PRO A 123 6.89 -1.17 -3.48
CA PRO A 123 6.49 -2.37 -2.75
C PRO A 123 5.05 -2.27 -2.25
N ARG A 124 4.08 -2.32 -3.17
CA ARG A 124 2.65 -2.10 -2.90
C ARG A 124 2.04 -3.04 -1.89
N ASN A 125 2.53 -4.29 -1.83
CA ASN A 125 2.01 -5.27 -0.87
C ASN A 125 2.43 -4.94 0.57
N LEU A 126 3.50 -4.19 0.75
CA LEU A 126 3.94 -3.72 2.07
C LEU A 126 3.40 -2.32 2.40
N LEU A 127 3.52 -1.38 1.45
CA LEU A 127 3.29 0.05 1.69
C LEU A 127 1.92 0.55 1.22
N GLY A 128 1.11 -0.30 0.59
CA GLY A 128 -0.14 0.12 -0.05
C GLY A 128 0.08 0.80 -1.40
N LEU A 129 -0.83 1.68 -1.78
CA LEU A 129 -0.74 2.40 -3.06
C LEU A 129 0.36 3.47 -3.01
N PRO A 130 1.12 3.63 -4.11
CA PRO A 130 2.10 4.70 -4.17
C PRO A 130 1.41 6.06 -4.13
N PRO A 131 1.96 7.04 -3.38
CA PRO A 131 1.42 8.39 -3.33
C PRO A 131 1.55 9.07 -4.71
N ASP A 132 0.71 10.07 -4.97
CA ASP A 132 0.66 10.73 -6.29
C ASP A 132 1.97 11.42 -6.66
N TRP A 133 2.69 11.99 -5.67
CA TRP A 133 3.99 12.60 -5.92
C TRP A 133 5.02 11.63 -6.50
N TYR A 134 4.96 10.33 -6.12
CA TYR A 134 5.88 9.29 -6.63
C TYR A 134 5.77 9.12 -8.16
N LYS A 135 4.58 9.38 -8.72
CA LYS A 135 4.30 9.29 -10.17
C LYS A 135 4.59 10.60 -10.90
N SER A 136 4.84 11.68 -10.18
CA SER A 136 5.01 13.00 -10.78
C SER A 136 6.29 13.12 -11.60
N ARG A 137 6.25 13.96 -12.66
CA ARG A 137 7.46 14.27 -13.42
C ARG A 137 8.50 15.03 -12.59
N ALA A 138 8.03 15.85 -11.64
CA ALA A 138 8.90 16.63 -10.77
C ALA A 138 9.72 15.73 -9.83
N TYR A 139 9.16 14.61 -9.37
CA TYR A 139 9.90 13.65 -8.57
C TYR A 139 10.96 12.89 -9.39
N ARG A 140 10.64 12.53 -10.63
CA ARG A 140 11.53 11.81 -11.55
C ARG A 140 12.55 12.71 -12.20
#